data_026ac6ea8f17641942730d7d399fbfb8
#
_entry.id   026ac6ea8f17641942730d7d399fbfb8
#
_cell.length_a   1.000
_cell.length_b   1.000
_cell.length_c   1.000
_cell.angle_alpha   90.00
_cell.angle_beta   90.00
_cell.angle_gamma   90.00
#
_symmetry.space_group_name_H-M   'P 1'
#
loop_
_entity.id
_entity.type
_entity.pdbx_description
1 polymer ?
#
loop_
_entity_poly.entity_id
_entity_poly.type
_entity_poly.pdbx_seq_one_letter_code
_entity_poly.pdbx_strand_id
1 'polypeptide(L)'
;MTDEARELYLYAINDGDLYRQQGEHIERNLQRKFDKGVYDSEKAATLWLRFADNAAQKYHKEFCGNGKWFGMFNIDARREVATLMESEHHSEMKCVRETV
;
A
#
# COMPACT_ATOMS: atom_id res chain seq x y z
N MET A 1 -8.52 -6.41 -11.20
CA MET A 1 -7.14 -5.88 -11.06
C MET A 1 -6.32 -6.24 -12.29
N THR A 2 -5.59 -5.28 -12.84
CA THR A 2 -4.71 -5.55 -13.98
C THR A 2 -3.54 -6.44 -13.57
N ASP A 3 -2.90 -7.08 -14.55
CA ASP A 3 -1.72 -7.91 -14.27
C ASP A 3 -0.58 -7.08 -13.67
N GLU A 4 -0.42 -5.85 -14.16
CA GLU A 4 0.57 -4.90 -13.66
C GLU A 4 0.33 -4.57 -12.18
N ALA A 5 -0.90 -4.26 -11.82
CA ALA A 5 -1.26 -3.96 -10.44
C ALA A 5 -1.09 -5.17 -9.53
N ARG A 6 -1.44 -6.36 -10.02
CA ARG A 6 -1.25 -7.60 -9.27
C ARG A 6 0.22 -7.86 -8.97
N GLU A 7 1.07 -7.68 -9.98
CA GLU A 7 2.52 -7.88 -9.81
C GLU A 7 3.09 -6.92 -8.76
N LEU A 8 2.72 -5.65 -8.84
CA LEU A 8 3.16 -4.66 -7.87
C LEU A 8 2.63 -4.97 -6.47
N TYR A 9 1.37 -5.35 -6.37
CA TYR A 9 0.75 -5.70 -5.09
C TYR A 9 1.48 -6.87 -4.42
N LEU A 10 1.73 -7.94 -5.18
CA LEU A 10 2.42 -9.12 -4.64
C LEU A 10 3.84 -8.78 -4.20
N TYR A 11 4.54 -7.97 -4.98
CA TYR A 11 5.88 -7.54 -4.60
C TYR A 11 5.84 -6.73 -3.31
N ALA A 12 4.91 -5.79 -3.20
CA ALA A 12 4.82 -4.91 -2.04
C ALA A 12 4.53 -5.68 -0.74
N ILE A 13 3.61 -6.65 -0.79
CA ILE A 13 3.26 -7.41 0.42
C ILE A 13 4.30 -8.48 0.77
N ASN A 14 5.09 -8.94 -0.21
CA ASN A 14 6.12 -9.95 0.03
C ASN A 14 7.47 -9.37 0.42
N ASP A 15 7.66 -8.06 0.26
CA ASP A 15 8.90 -7.41 0.69
C ASP A 15 8.81 -7.07 2.18
N GLY A 16 9.35 -7.95 3.01
CA GLY A 16 9.28 -7.82 4.46
C GLY A 16 9.93 -6.54 4.99
N ASP A 17 11.03 -6.12 4.39
CA ASP A 17 11.75 -4.91 4.83
C ASP A 17 10.94 -3.66 4.53
N LEU A 18 10.40 -3.54 3.33
CA LEU A 18 9.60 -2.40 2.94
C LEU A 18 8.32 -2.33 3.78
N TYR A 19 7.65 -3.45 3.95
CA TYR A 19 6.43 -3.51 4.75
C TYR A 19 6.69 -3.14 6.20
N ARG A 20 7.78 -3.64 6.79
CA ARG A 20 8.15 -3.35 8.16
C ARG A 20 8.51 -1.88 8.36
N GLN A 21 9.22 -1.29 7.41
CA GLN A 21 9.66 0.10 7.51
C GLN A 21 8.55 1.11 7.23
N GLN A 22 7.64 0.80 6.33
CA GLN A 22 6.62 1.75 5.87
C GLN A 22 5.19 1.27 6.11
N GLY A 23 4.88 0.04 5.73
CA GLY A 23 3.53 -0.51 5.85
C GLY A 23 3.03 -0.53 7.28
N GLU A 24 3.84 -0.99 8.21
CA GLU A 24 3.46 -1.06 9.62
C GLU A 24 3.24 0.33 10.23
N HIS A 25 4.03 1.31 9.82
CA HIS A 25 3.83 2.70 10.26
C HIS A 25 2.49 3.26 9.78
N ILE A 26 2.15 2.98 8.53
CA ILE A 26 0.88 3.39 7.96
C ILE A 26 -0.27 2.73 8.72
N GLU A 27 -0.17 1.44 8.96
CA GLU A 27 -1.20 0.68 9.69
C GLU A 27 -1.41 1.23 11.10
N ARG A 28 -0.34 1.49 11.83
CA ARG A 28 -0.44 2.05 13.19
C ARG A 28 -1.05 3.44 13.20
N ASN A 29 -0.67 4.28 12.24
CA ASN A 29 -1.23 5.62 12.12
C ASN A 29 -2.74 5.57 11.87
N LEU A 30 -3.15 4.71 10.92
CA LEU A 30 -4.54 4.57 10.56
C LEU A 30 -5.36 3.91 11.68
N GLN A 31 -4.76 2.96 12.39
CA GLN A 31 -5.42 2.32 13.54
C GLN A 31 -5.76 3.35 14.61
N ARG A 32 -4.82 4.26 14.92
CA ARG A 32 -5.07 5.31 15.90
C ARG A 32 -6.21 6.23 15.46
N LYS A 33 -6.24 6.61 14.19
CA LYS A 33 -7.32 7.44 13.65
C LYS A 33 -8.66 6.72 13.68
N PHE A 34 -8.66 5.44 13.35
CA PHE A 34 -9.85 4.61 13.38
C PHE A 34 -10.41 4.52 14.81
N ASP A 35 -9.56 4.28 15.79
CA ASP A 35 -9.94 4.19 17.20
C ASP A 35 -10.51 5.48 17.73
N LYS A 36 -10.02 6.62 17.23
CA LYS A 36 -10.51 7.95 17.61
C LYS A 36 -11.77 8.38 16.85
N GLY A 37 -12.21 7.59 15.87
CA GLY A 37 -13.36 7.92 15.05
C GLY A 37 -13.11 9.00 13.99
N VAL A 38 -11.85 9.25 13.65
CA VAL A 38 -11.45 10.28 12.66
C VAL A 38 -10.79 9.67 11.41
N TYR A 39 -11.03 8.39 11.15
CA TYR A 39 -10.49 7.71 9.99
C TYR A 39 -11.08 8.29 8.70
N ASP A 40 -10.19 8.60 7.74
CA ASP A 40 -10.56 9.14 6.44
C ASP A 40 -9.97 8.25 5.35
N SER A 41 -10.84 7.60 4.56
CA SER A 41 -10.43 6.65 3.52
C SER A 41 -9.57 7.31 2.44
N GLU A 42 -9.84 8.56 2.09
CA GLU A 42 -9.06 9.26 1.06
C GLU A 42 -7.62 9.53 1.53
N LYS A 43 -7.48 9.96 2.77
CA LYS A 43 -6.15 10.19 3.37
C LYS A 43 -5.42 8.88 3.55
N ALA A 44 -6.12 7.83 3.94
CA ALA A 44 -5.55 6.50 4.06
C ALA A 44 -5.04 5.99 2.70
N ALA A 45 -5.84 6.15 1.66
CA ALA A 45 -5.43 5.74 0.31
C ALA A 45 -4.20 6.52 -0.17
N THR A 46 -4.07 7.79 0.21
CA THR A 46 -2.89 8.61 -0.11
C THR A 46 -1.63 8.04 0.55
N LEU A 47 -1.73 7.62 1.80
CA LEU A 47 -0.60 6.98 2.49
C LEU A 47 -0.20 5.66 1.83
N TRP A 48 -1.18 4.84 1.48
CA TRP A 48 -0.93 3.59 0.78
C TRP A 48 -0.37 3.82 -0.63
N LEU A 49 -0.75 4.92 -1.29
CA LEU A 49 -0.19 5.27 -2.58
C LEU A 49 1.31 5.56 -2.47
N ARG A 50 1.74 6.24 -1.43
CA ARG A 50 3.17 6.46 -1.18
C ARG A 50 3.91 5.13 -1.00
N PHE A 51 3.30 4.21 -0.28
CA PHE A 51 3.85 2.87 -0.11
C PHE A 51 3.96 2.14 -1.46
N ALA A 52 2.92 2.21 -2.29
CA ALA A 52 2.92 1.60 -3.62
C ALA A 52 3.98 2.24 -4.52
N ASP A 53 4.14 3.56 -4.46
CA ASP A 53 5.17 4.26 -5.23
C ASP A 53 6.59 3.82 -4.83
N ASN A 54 6.82 3.68 -3.53
CA ASN A 54 8.11 3.21 -3.03
C ASN A 54 8.38 1.76 -3.40
N ALA A 55 7.34 0.92 -3.39
CA ALA A 55 7.44 -0.46 -3.84
C ALA A 55 7.78 -0.55 -5.33
N ALA A 56 7.13 0.28 -6.15
CA ALA A 56 7.41 0.32 -7.59
C ALA A 56 8.86 0.75 -7.86
N GLN A 57 9.33 1.74 -7.12
CA GLN A 57 10.70 2.23 -7.24
C GLN A 57 11.72 1.15 -6.86
N LYS A 58 11.47 0.45 -5.76
CA LYS A 58 12.33 -0.63 -5.30
C LYS A 58 12.35 -1.81 -6.28
N TYR A 59 11.18 -2.17 -6.82
CA TYR A 59 11.06 -3.19 -7.84
C TYR A 59 11.93 -2.85 -9.05
N HIS A 60 11.84 -1.62 -9.50
CA HIS A 60 12.61 -1.16 -10.64
C HIS A 60 14.12 -1.29 -10.40
N LYS A 61 14.58 -0.88 -9.23
CA LYS A 61 16.00 -0.99 -8.87
C LYS A 61 16.48 -2.43 -8.85
N GLU A 62 15.66 -3.34 -8.35
CA GLU A 62 16.05 -4.75 -8.25
C GLU A 62 16.06 -5.47 -9.60
N PHE A 63 15.09 -5.18 -10.47
CA PHE A 63 14.89 -5.96 -11.68
C PHE A 63 15.28 -5.26 -12.98
N CYS A 64 15.37 -3.94 -12.98
CA CYS A 64 15.63 -3.16 -14.19
C CYS A 64 16.93 -2.35 -14.15
N GLY A 65 17.58 -2.30 -13.02
CA GLY A 65 18.87 -1.59 -12.90
C GLY A 65 18.75 -0.08 -12.99
N ASN A 66 19.49 0.55 -13.90
CA ASN A 66 19.63 2.00 -13.96
C ASN A 66 18.58 2.71 -14.81
N GLY A 67 17.56 2.04 -15.28
CA GLY A 67 16.51 2.67 -16.07
C GLY A 67 15.63 3.61 -15.26
N LYS A 68 14.76 4.36 -15.95
CA LYS A 68 13.79 5.22 -15.27
C LYS A 68 12.60 4.38 -14.81
N TRP A 69 12.27 4.47 -13.54
CA TRP A 69 11.25 3.63 -12.93
C TRP A 69 9.81 3.98 -13.36
N PHE A 70 9.57 5.20 -13.82
CA PHE A 70 8.20 5.63 -14.15
C PHE A 70 7.57 4.84 -15.30
N GLY A 71 8.32 4.12 -16.08
CA GLY A 71 7.76 3.35 -17.17
C GLY A 71 7.31 1.96 -16.79
N MET A 72 7.66 1.49 -15.57
CA MET A 72 7.35 0.12 -15.15
C MET A 72 5.92 -0.06 -14.71
N PHE A 73 5.47 0.80 -13.82
CA PHE A 73 4.11 0.76 -13.29
C PHE A 73 3.49 2.13 -13.47
N ASN A 74 2.41 2.21 -14.23
CA ASN A 74 1.72 3.48 -14.43
C ASN A 74 1.00 3.92 -13.15
N ILE A 75 0.57 5.17 -13.12
CA ILE A 75 -0.09 5.73 -11.94
C ILE A 75 -1.41 5.02 -11.62
N ASP A 76 -2.11 4.53 -12.63
CA ASP A 76 -3.37 3.82 -12.41
C ASP A 76 -3.15 2.48 -11.69
N ALA A 77 -2.09 1.75 -12.05
CA ALA A 77 -1.74 0.51 -11.35
C ALA A 77 -1.36 0.79 -9.90
N ARG A 78 -0.57 1.83 -9.65
CA ARG A 78 -0.17 2.21 -8.29
C ARG A 78 -1.37 2.63 -7.43
N ARG A 79 -2.31 3.37 -8.02
CA ARG A 79 -3.55 3.76 -7.34
C ARG A 79 -4.43 2.57 -7.03
N GLU A 80 -4.50 1.62 -7.95
CA GLU A 80 -5.27 0.40 -7.75
C GLU A 80 -4.73 -0.40 -6.57
N VAL A 81 -3.41 -0.54 -6.47
CA VAL A 81 -2.76 -1.19 -5.33
C VAL A 81 -3.07 -0.44 -4.04
N ALA A 82 -2.96 0.88 -4.04
CA ALA A 82 -3.24 1.69 -2.86
C ALA A 82 -4.69 1.53 -2.39
N THR A 83 -5.63 1.55 -3.31
CA THR A 83 -7.05 1.37 -3.02
C THR A 83 -7.31 -0.01 -2.41
N LEU A 84 -6.69 -1.04 -2.97
CA LEU A 84 -6.82 -2.39 -2.45
C LEU A 84 -6.27 -2.51 -1.03
N MET A 85 -5.08 -1.97 -0.79
CA MET A 85 -4.45 -2.02 0.54
C MET A 85 -5.27 -1.25 1.57
N GLU A 86 -5.78 -0.08 1.21
CA GLU A 86 -6.68 0.69 2.08
C GLU A 86 -7.93 -0.12 2.43
N SER A 87 -8.57 -0.71 1.44
CA SER A 87 -9.79 -1.48 1.63
C SER A 87 -9.56 -2.71 2.52
N GLU A 88 -8.49 -3.44 2.29
CA GLU A 88 -8.15 -4.62 3.08
C GLU A 88 -7.86 -4.26 4.54
N HIS A 89 -7.05 -3.23 4.76
CA HIS A 89 -6.71 -2.79 6.11
C HIS A 89 -7.93 -2.26 6.86
N HIS A 90 -8.77 -1.49 6.19
CA HIS A 90 -10.01 -0.98 6.77
C HIS A 90 -10.95 -2.12 7.19
N SER A 91 -11.08 -3.14 6.35
CA SER A 91 -11.86 -4.34 6.68
C SER A 91 -11.30 -5.06 7.91
N GLU A 92 -9.98 -5.20 8.00
CA GLU A 92 -9.35 -5.83 9.16
C GLU A 92 -9.63 -5.06 10.44
N MET A 93 -9.53 -3.74 10.42
CA MET A 93 -9.82 -2.90 11.57
C MET A 93 -11.28 -3.05 12.02
N LYS A 94 -12.21 -3.09 11.07
CA LYS A 94 -13.62 -3.31 11.37
C LYS A 94 -13.88 -4.68 11.96
N CYS A 95 -13.27 -5.72 11.41
CA CYS A 95 -13.44 -7.09 11.91
C CYS A 95 -12.96 -7.23 13.34
N VAL A 96 -11.80 -6.70 13.66
CA VAL A 96 -11.25 -6.73 15.02
C VAL A 96 -12.19 -6.02 15.99
N ARG A 97 -12.72 -4.87 15.59
CA ARG A 97 -13.64 -4.10 16.43
C ARG A 97 -14.97 -4.80 16.66
N GLU A 98 -15.49 -5.50 15.64
CA GLU A 98 -16.75 -6.22 15.73
C GLU A 98 -16.66 -7.49 16.58
N THR A 99 -15.48 -8.11 16.66
CA THR A 99 -15.26 -9.32 17.46
C THR A 99 -15.00 -9.02 18.93
N VAL A 100 -14.78 -7.80 19.28
CA VAL A 100 -14.59 -7.37 20.67
C VAL A 100 -15.88 -6.81 21.23
#